data_d7bf163e56b3e041cdff021590dd2193
#
_entry.id   d7bf163e56b3e041cdff021590dd2193
#
_cell.length_a   1.000
_cell.length_b   1.000
_cell.length_c   1.000
_cell.angle_alpha   90.00
_cell.angle_beta   90.00
_cell.angle_gamma   90.00
#
_symmetry.space_group_name_H-M   'P 1'
#
loop_
_entity.id
_entity.type
_entity.pdbx_description
1 polymer ?
#
loop_
_entity_poly.entity_id
_entity_poly.type
_entity_poly.pdbx_seq_one_letter_code
_entity_poly.pdbx_strand_id
1 'polypeptide(L)'
;MQRFLGITVLGDFILNEGVEGVLDNLEKWLGDFSPSQDEQLKDLFNHWYQNRLDPILDQERRKKERQQIFLSFLRSKPRLEETRIWLDHWFRNWTDPKDARSHERRKQRILRNMNRILQVDTLLLQEQRDHAVGEIEIWIKRFEDGLPNQ
;
A
#
# COMPACT_ATOMS: atom_id res chain seq x y z
N MET A 1 7.77 11.60 4.38
CA MET A 1 6.45 11.13 4.78
C MET A 1 5.85 10.01 3.88
N GLN A 2 6.48 9.61 2.80
CA GLN A 2 5.97 8.57 1.86
C GLN A 2 6.45 7.13 2.12
N ARG A 3 7.31 6.88 3.11
CA ARG A 3 7.92 5.56 3.33
C ARG A 3 7.22 4.63 4.34
N PHE A 4 6.22 5.10 5.08
CA PHE A 4 5.51 4.31 6.09
C PHE A 4 4.23 3.62 5.59
N LEU A 5 3.83 3.86 4.36
CA LEU A 5 2.70 3.17 3.71
C LEU A 5 3.12 1.84 3.04
N GLY A 6 4.21 1.25 3.48
CA GLY A 6 4.88 0.11 2.84
C GLY A 6 4.01 -1.13 2.58
N ILE A 7 2.94 -1.33 3.33
CA ILE A 7 2.10 -2.55 3.18
C ILE A 7 1.02 -2.37 2.09
N THR A 8 0.53 -1.16 1.90
CA THR A 8 -0.37 -0.84 0.78
C THR A 8 0.39 -0.63 -0.53
N VAL A 9 1.64 -0.22 -0.42
CA VAL A 9 2.54 0.15 -1.53
C VAL A 9 3.17 -1.07 -2.19
N LEU A 10 3.31 -2.22 -1.51
CA LEU A 10 3.93 -3.41 -2.14
C LEU A 10 3.24 -3.80 -3.46
N GLY A 11 1.95 -3.57 -3.55
CA GLY A 11 1.18 -3.84 -4.77
C GLY A 11 1.35 -2.81 -5.86
N ASP A 12 1.39 -1.53 -5.51
CA ASP A 12 1.61 -0.44 -6.47
C ASP A 12 3.10 -0.37 -6.88
N PHE A 13 3.99 -0.79 -5.99
CA PHE A 13 5.41 -0.84 -6.19
C PHE A 13 5.82 -1.92 -7.22
N ILE A 14 5.22 -3.12 -7.14
CA ILE A 14 5.43 -4.20 -8.14
C ILE A 14 5.02 -3.74 -9.55
N LEU A 15 4.00 -2.87 -9.66
CA LEU A 15 3.56 -2.35 -10.95
C LEU A 15 4.52 -1.34 -11.57
N ASN A 16 5.19 -0.55 -10.74
CA ASN A 16 6.03 0.54 -11.21
C ASN A 16 7.50 0.14 -11.38
N GLU A 17 8.00 -0.73 -10.53
CA GLU A 17 9.43 -1.08 -10.46
C GLU A 17 9.70 -2.57 -10.79
N GLY A 18 8.65 -3.37 -10.96
CA GLY A 18 8.78 -4.81 -11.22
C GLY A 18 9.19 -5.60 -9.98
N VAL A 19 9.36 -6.90 -10.15
CA VAL A 19 9.68 -7.84 -9.06
C VAL A 19 11.07 -7.56 -8.49
N GLU A 20 12.06 -7.22 -9.32
CA GLU A 20 13.44 -6.92 -8.89
C GLU A 20 13.46 -5.70 -7.95
N GLY A 21 12.78 -4.61 -8.30
CA GLY A 21 12.72 -3.43 -7.44
C GLY A 21 12.06 -3.68 -6.09
N VAL A 22 11.10 -4.62 -6.02
CA VAL A 22 10.51 -5.05 -4.75
C VAL A 22 11.52 -5.81 -3.92
N LEU A 23 12.29 -6.71 -4.51
CA LEU A 23 13.32 -7.46 -3.81
C LEU A 23 14.41 -6.54 -3.27
N ASP A 24 14.94 -5.63 -4.07
CA ASP A 24 15.93 -4.63 -3.66
C ASP A 24 15.45 -3.80 -2.44
N ASN A 25 14.15 -3.49 -2.40
CA ASN A 25 13.59 -2.79 -1.26
C ASN A 25 13.39 -3.69 -0.04
N LEU A 26 13.04 -4.95 -0.23
CA LEU A 26 12.94 -5.89 0.88
C LEU A 26 14.31 -6.16 1.52
N GLU A 27 15.38 -6.29 0.73
CA GLU A 27 16.75 -6.46 1.24
C GLU A 27 17.19 -5.30 2.14
N LYS A 28 16.76 -4.08 1.87
CA LYS A 28 17.03 -2.93 2.75
C LYS A 28 16.42 -3.08 4.15
N TRP A 29 15.33 -3.83 4.26
CA TRP A 29 14.62 -4.03 5.53
C TRP A 29 14.95 -5.35 6.21
N LEU A 30 15.25 -6.38 5.42
CA LEU A 30 15.40 -7.75 5.88
C LEU A 30 16.86 -8.22 5.85
N GLY A 31 17.76 -7.46 5.20
CA GLY A 31 19.12 -7.91 4.91
C GLY A 31 19.17 -8.79 3.66
N ASP A 32 20.37 -9.22 3.30
CA ASP A 32 20.63 -9.95 2.05
C ASP A 32 19.89 -11.29 1.99
N PHE A 33 19.43 -11.65 0.79
CA PHE A 33 18.81 -12.94 0.53
C PHE A 33 19.82 -13.93 -0.06
N SER A 34 19.69 -15.20 0.34
CA SER A 34 20.41 -16.27 -0.35
C SER A 34 19.86 -16.46 -1.77
N PRO A 35 20.64 -17.00 -2.72
CA PRO A 35 20.15 -17.25 -4.09
C PRO A 35 18.86 -18.07 -4.12
N SER A 36 18.69 -19.02 -3.22
CA SER A 36 17.47 -19.84 -3.14
C SER A 36 16.28 -19.04 -2.60
N GLN A 37 16.48 -18.12 -1.63
CA GLN A 37 15.42 -17.24 -1.15
C GLN A 37 14.99 -16.25 -2.23
N ASP A 38 15.94 -15.67 -2.95
CA ASP A 38 15.71 -14.75 -4.05
C ASP A 38 14.83 -15.40 -5.13
N GLU A 39 15.15 -16.62 -5.56
CA GLU A 39 14.34 -17.38 -6.52
C GLU A 39 12.92 -17.64 -6.00
N GLN A 40 12.77 -18.10 -4.76
CA GLN A 40 11.46 -18.37 -4.17
C GLN A 40 10.60 -17.10 -4.00
N LEU A 41 11.22 -15.99 -3.62
CA LEU A 41 10.54 -14.70 -3.52
C LEU A 41 10.13 -14.17 -4.89
N LYS A 42 10.98 -14.32 -5.92
CA LYS A 42 10.64 -13.96 -7.30
C LYS A 42 9.44 -14.75 -7.82
N ASP A 43 9.41 -16.04 -7.58
CA ASP A 43 8.29 -16.89 -7.98
C ASP A 43 7.00 -16.48 -7.26
N LEU A 44 7.08 -16.24 -5.96
CA LEU A 44 5.97 -15.80 -5.15
C LEU A 44 5.39 -14.47 -5.63
N PHE A 45 6.24 -13.48 -5.90
CA PHE A 45 5.82 -12.15 -6.38
C PHE A 45 5.28 -12.19 -7.80
N ASN A 46 5.88 -12.97 -8.70
CA ASN A 46 5.36 -13.18 -10.04
C ASN A 46 3.97 -13.82 -10.02
N HIS A 47 3.77 -14.83 -9.16
CA HIS A 47 2.45 -15.43 -8.95
C HIS A 47 1.42 -14.39 -8.45
N TRP A 48 1.79 -13.55 -7.50
CA TRP A 48 0.89 -12.50 -7.03
C TRP A 48 0.59 -11.44 -8.09
N TYR A 49 1.57 -11.10 -8.89
CA TYR A 49 1.41 -10.15 -9.99
C TYR A 49 0.42 -10.65 -11.02
N GLN A 50 0.58 -11.88 -11.49
CA GLN A 50 -0.31 -12.49 -12.48
C GLN A 50 -1.77 -12.55 -11.98
N ASN A 51 -1.97 -12.84 -10.70
CA ASN A 51 -3.31 -12.93 -10.09
C ASN A 51 -3.91 -11.57 -9.70
N ARG A 52 -3.23 -10.45 -10.00
CA ARG A 52 -3.66 -9.10 -9.61
C ARG A 52 -4.13 -8.21 -10.76
N LEU A 53 -3.97 -8.64 -11.97
CA LEU A 53 -4.30 -7.80 -13.14
C LEU A 53 -5.74 -7.27 -13.08
N ASP A 54 -6.72 -8.13 -12.82
CA ASP A 54 -8.13 -7.72 -12.75
C ASP A 54 -8.44 -6.73 -11.62
N PRO A 55 -8.02 -6.96 -10.36
CA PRO A 55 -8.19 -5.98 -9.28
C PRO A 55 -7.52 -4.63 -9.54
N ILE A 56 -6.38 -4.61 -10.23
CA ILE A 56 -5.65 -3.39 -10.57
C ILE A 56 -6.40 -2.60 -11.62
N LEU A 57 -6.82 -3.24 -12.71
CA LEU A 57 -7.62 -2.62 -13.76
C LEU A 57 -8.92 -2.03 -13.20
N ASP A 58 -9.56 -2.73 -12.26
CA ASP A 58 -10.75 -2.25 -11.58
C ASP A 58 -10.45 -1.04 -10.68
N GLN A 59 -9.30 -1.01 -10.01
CA GLN A 59 -8.86 0.14 -9.23
C GLN A 59 -8.59 1.37 -10.10
N GLU A 60 -7.90 1.19 -11.23
CA GLU A 60 -7.64 2.28 -12.18
C GLU A 60 -8.93 2.81 -12.81
N ARG A 61 -9.87 1.95 -13.14
CA ARG A 61 -11.19 2.35 -13.61
C ARG A 61 -11.90 3.21 -12.57
N ARG A 62 -11.97 2.79 -11.32
CA ARG A 62 -12.60 3.56 -10.22
C ARG A 62 -11.90 4.89 -9.95
N LYS A 63 -10.59 4.94 -10.11
CA LYS A 63 -9.81 6.18 -9.99
C LYS A 63 -10.21 7.17 -11.08
N LYS A 64 -10.28 6.71 -12.34
CA LYS A 64 -10.73 7.54 -13.47
C LYS A 64 -12.16 8.03 -13.30
N GLU A 65 -13.09 7.17 -12.89
CA GLU A 65 -14.47 7.54 -12.60
C GLU A 65 -14.55 8.65 -11.53
N ARG A 66 -13.83 8.52 -10.44
CA ARG A 66 -13.77 9.57 -9.40
C ARG A 66 -13.18 10.87 -9.91
N GLN A 67 -12.11 10.81 -10.71
CA GLN A 67 -11.55 12.01 -11.33
C GLN A 67 -12.57 12.71 -12.24
N GLN A 68 -13.33 11.97 -13.02
CA GLN A 68 -14.36 12.53 -13.89
C GLN A 68 -15.48 13.20 -13.10
N ILE A 69 -15.95 12.58 -12.01
CA ILE A 69 -16.94 13.17 -11.11
C ILE A 69 -16.43 14.49 -10.53
N PHE A 70 -15.18 14.51 -10.04
CA PHE A 70 -14.55 15.73 -9.52
C PHE A 70 -14.45 16.84 -10.57
N LEU A 71 -13.95 16.50 -11.77
CA LEU A 71 -13.82 17.46 -12.87
C LEU A 71 -15.20 17.97 -13.36
N SER A 72 -16.21 17.11 -13.40
CA SER A 72 -17.57 17.49 -13.74
C SER A 72 -18.15 18.49 -12.76
N PHE A 73 -17.93 18.27 -11.46
CA PHE A 73 -18.33 19.20 -10.42
C PHE A 73 -17.62 20.56 -10.58
N LEU A 74 -16.31 20.59 -10.80
CA LEU A 74 -15.58 21.85 -11.03
C LEU A 74 -16.05 22.61 -12.27
N ARG A 75 -16.38 21.88 -13.35
CA ARG A 75 -16.91 22.50 -14.59
C ARG A 75 -18.27 23.17 -14.41
N SER A 76 -19.05 22.75 -13.42
CA SER A 76 -20.33 23.40 -13.09
C SER A 76 -20.17 24.79 -12.46
N LYS A 77 -18.91 25.20 -12.17
CA LYS A 77 -18.55 26.47 -11.52
C LYS A 77 -19.36 26.71 -10.23
N PRO A 78 -19.31 25.80 -9.27
CA PRO A 78 -20.09 25.89 -8.05
C PRO A 78 -19.68 27.11 -7.21
N ARG A 79 -20.59 27.61 -6.39
CA ARG A 79 -20.29 28.66 -5.40
C ARG A 79 -19.39 28.08 -4.29
N LEU A 80 -18.69 28.95 -3.58
CA LEU A 80 -17.76 28.55 -2.53
C LEU A 80 -18.40 27.64 -1.49
N GLU A 81 -19.62 27.96 -1.03
CA GLU A 81 -20.33 27.17 -0.03
C GLU A 81 -20.76 25.79 -0.58
N GLU A 82 -21.21 25.74 -1.81
CA GLU A 82 -21.52 24.47 -2.50
C GLU A 82 -20.27 23.60 -2.64
N THR A 83 -19.13 24.22 -2.95
CA THR A 83 -17.82 23.55 -3.04
C THR A 83 -17.42 22.97 -1.69
N ARG A 84 -17.57 23.73 -0.61
CA ARG A 84 -17.23 23.28 0.73
C ARG A 84 -18.06 22.07 1.14
N ILE A 85 -19.38 22.14 0.97
CA ILE A 85 -20.30 21.04 1.31
C ILE A 85 -19.99 19.80 0.47
N TRP A 86 -19.76 19.99 -0.82
CA TRP A 86 -19.46 18.88 -1.74
C TRP A 86 -18.13 18.20 -1.38
N LEU A 87 -17.08 18.97 -1.08
CA LEU A 87 -15.77 18.44 -0.67
C LEU A 87 -15.85 17.69 0.66
N ASP A 88 -16.57 18.24 1.66
CA ASP A 88 -16.77 17.57 2.93
C ASP A 88 -17.43 16.19 2.74
N HIS A 89 -18.50 16.13 1.94
CA HIS A 89 -19.18 14.89 1.60
C HIS A 89 -18.28 13.93 0.80
N TRP A 90 -17.50 14.47 -0.16
CA TRP A 90 -16.55 13.70 -0.96
C TRP A 90 -15.49 13.03 -0.12
N PHE A 91 -14.84 13.78 0.78
CA PHE A 91 -13.80 13.25 1.66
C PHE A 91 -14.36 12.26 2.69
N ARG A 92 -15.53 12.51 3.26
CA ARG A 92 -16.18 11.55 4.18
C ARG A 92 -16.49 10.22 3.48
N ASN A 93 -16.99 10.25 2.28
CA ASN A 93 -17.28 9.03 1.52
C ASN A 93 -16.01 8.29 1.09
N TRP A 94 -14.90 9.00 0.97
CA TRP A 94 -13.62 8.40 0.63
C TRP A 94 -12.92 7.77 1.84
N THR A 95 -12.91 8.45 2.98
CA THR A 95 -12.20 8.00 4.18
C THR A 95 -12.99 6.96 4.98
N ASP A 96 -14.30 7.05 4.96
CA ASP A 96 -15.21 6.13 5.66
C ASP A 96 -16.42 5.78 4.79
N PRO A 97 -16.24 4.94 3.77
CA PRO A 97 -17.34 4.53 2.92
C PRO A 97 -18.35 3.73 3.74
N LYS A 98 -19.56 4.27 3.87
CA LYS A 98 -20.65 3.69 4.70
C LYS A 98 -21.31 2.46 4.08
N ASP A 99 -20.93 2.06 2.87
CA ASP A 99 -21.53 0.91 2.21
C ASP A 99 -20.86 -0.42 2.64
N ALA A 100 -21.67 -1.43 2.92
CA ALA A 100 -21.22 -2.75 3.37
C ALA A 100 -20.25 -3.42 2.37
N ARG A 101 -20.41 -3.16 1.07
CA ARG A 101 -19.55 -3.71 0.01
C ARG A 101 -18.13 -3.12 0.08
N SER A 102 -18.00 -1.85 0.42
CA SER A 102 -16.69 -1.20 0.61
C SER A 102 -15.98 -1.70 1.86
N HIS A 103 -16.71 -1.92 2.95
CA HIS A 103 -16.17 -2.54 4.14
C HIS A 103 -15.66 -3.96 3.87
N GLU A 104 -16.43 -4.78 3.16
CA GLU A 104 -16.03 -6.13 2.80
C GLU A 104 -14.79 -6.14 1.89
N ARG A 105 -14.74 -5.27 0.87
CA ARG A 105 -13.53 -5.11 0.02
C ARG A 105 -12.31 -4.72 0.82
N ARG A 106 -12.45 -3.81 1.79
CA ARG A 106 -11.36 -3.40 2.69
C ARG A 106 -10.87 -4.57 3.54
N LYS A 107 -11.80 -5.32 4.14
CA LYS A 107 -11.49 -6.53 4.93
C LYS A 107 -10.73 -7.55 4.08
N GLN A 108 -11.23 -7.87 2.90
CA GLN A 108 -10.59 -8.82 1.99
C GLN A 108 -9.19 -8.36 1.56
N ARG A 109 -8.99 -7.07 1.34
CA ARG A 109 -7.67 -6.51 1.04
C ARG A 109 -6.70 -6.68 2.21
N ILE A 110 -7.15 -6.40 3.43
CA ILE A 110 -6.33 -6.56 4.64
C ILE A 110 -5.94 -8.04 4.79
N LEU A 111 -6.89 -8.96 4.70
CA LEU A 111 -6.63 -10.40 4.81
C LEU A 111 -5.63 -10.90 3.76
N ARG A 112 -5.78 -10.47 2.50
CA ARG A 112 -4.80 -10.80 1.45
C ARG A 112 -3.40 -10.28 1.74
N ASN A 113 -3.29 -9.05 2.24
CA ASN A 113 -1.99 -8.47 2.59
C ASN A 113 -1.35 -9.18 3.77
N MET A 114 -2.13 -9.52 4.80
CA MET A 114 -1.64 -10.33 5.92
C MET A 114 -1.14 -11.70 5.47
N ASN A 115 -1.90 -12.40 4.61
CA ASN A 115 -1.48 -13.68 4.08
C ASN A 115 -0.18 -13.59 3.27
N ARG A 116 0.03 -12.49 2.54
CA ARG A 116 1.29 -12.25 1.81
C ARG A 116 2.47 -12.05 2.73
N ILE A 117 2.29 -11.26 3.80
CA ILE A 117 3.32 -11.06 4.81
C ILE A 117 3.69 -12.40 5.43
N LEU A 118 2.72 -13.23 5.80
CA LEU A 118 2.97 -14.55 6.35
C LEU A 118 3.70 -15.47 5.35
N GLN A 119 3.36 -15.42 4.06
CA GLN A 119 4.07 -16.19 3.04
C GLN A 119 5.53 -15.77 2.90
N VAL A 120 5.82 -14.47 2.90
CA VAL A 120 7.20 -13.97 2.93
C VAL A 120 7.91 -14.40 4.20
N ASP A 121 7.26 -14.26 5.37
CA ASP A 121 7.85 -14.62 6.67
C ASP A 121 8.27 -16.10 6.72
N THR A 122 7.55 -17.01 6.06
CA THR A 122 7.94 -18.43 6.02
C THR A 122 9.26 -18.68 5.29
N LEU A 123 9.70 -17.76 4.46
CA LEU A 123 10.95 -17.83 3.70
C LEU A 123 12.13 -17.16 4.43
N LEU A 124 11.87 -16.39 5.49
CA LEU A 124 12.88 -15.61 6.20
C LEU A 124 13.62 -16.45 7.24
N LEU A 125 14.92 -16.18 7.38
CA LEU A 125 15.74 -16.64 8.47
C LEU A 125 15.51 -15.77 9.72
N GLN A 126 15.86 -16.30 10.90
CA GLN A 126 15.72 -15.56 12.15
C GLN A 126 16.53 -14.26 12.14
N GLU A 127 17.74 -14.30 11.61
CA GLU A 127 18.62 -13.12 11.49
C GLU A 127 18.00 -11.99 10.66
N GLN A 128 17.26 -12.35 9.61
CA GLN A 128 16.55 -11.37 8.76
C GLN A 128 15.36 -10.75 9.48
N ARG A 129 14.64 -11.51 10.31
CA ARG A 129 13.57 -10.98 11.18
C ARG A 129 14.15 -10.02 12.23
N ASP A 130 15.27 -10.39 12.86
CA ASP A 130 15.93 -9.56 13.85
C ASP A 130 16.46 -8.26 13.23
N HIS A 131 17.00 -8.33 12.01
CA HIS A 131 17.40 -7.15 11.24
C HIS A 131 16.21 -6.22 10.96
N ALA A 132 15.06 -6.75 10.53
CA ALA A 132 13.85 -5.96 10.30
C ALA A 132 13.37 -5.26 11.58
N VAL A 133 13.39 -5.94 12.71
CA VAL A 133 13.03 -5.35 14.01
C VAL A 133 13.99 -4.19 14.34
N GLY A 134 15.30 -4.38 14.17
CA GLY A 134 16.31 -3.34 14.39
C GLY A 134 16.08 -2.10 13.50
N GLU A 135 15.77 -2.29 12.23
CA GLU A 135 15.45 -1.19 11.31
C GLU A 135 14.19 -0.42 11.74
N ILE A 136 13.15 -1.13 12.20
CA ILE A 136 11.93 -0.51 12.72
C ILE A 136 12.23 0.32 13.98
N GLU A 137 13.03 -0.19 14.90
CA GLU A 137 13.44 0.52 16.12
C GLU A 137 14.24 1.79 15.80
N ILE A 138 15.15 1.74 14.82
CA ILE A 138 15.87 2.92 14.34
C ILE A 138 14.90 3.98 13.80
N TRP A 139 13.87 3.57 13.06
CA TRP A 139 12.86 4.48 12.55
C TRP A 139 12.00 5.08 13.64
N ILE A 140 11.56 4.28 14.63
CA ILE A 140 10.81 4.77 15.79
C ILE A 140 11.62 5.85 16.51
N LYS A 141 12.89 5.58 16.82
CA LYS A 141 13.77 6.52 17.48
C LYS A 141 13.92 7.84 16.68
N ARG A 142 14.11 7.76 15.36
CA ARG A 142 14.20 8.95 14.51
C ARG A 142 12.90 9.79 14.55
N PHE A 143 11.74 9.15 14.66
CA PHE A 143 10.47 9.86 14.82
C PHE A 143 10.36 10.53 16.19
N GLU A 144 10.74 9.82 17.25
CA GLU A 144 10.73 10.37 18.60
C GLU A 144 11.68 11.57 18.74
N ASP A 145 12.88 11.49 18.19
CA ASP A 145 13.88 12.56 18.19
C ASP A 145 13.44 13.76 17.32
N GLY A 146 12.59 13.55 16.33
CA GLY A 146 12.06 14.60 15.43
C GLY A 146 10.79 15.28 15.93
N LEU A 147 10.14 14.77 17.00
CA LEU A 147 8.98 15.41 17.61
C LEU A 147 9.42 16.52 18.56
N PRO A 148 8.84 17.73 18.48
CA PRO A 148 9.11 18.77 19.47
C PRO A 148 8.67 18.27 20.85
N ASN A 149 9.54 18.39 21.85
CA ASN A 149 9.23 18.07 23.23
C ASN A 149 7.96 18.86 23.65
N GLN A 150 6.89 18.15 23.96
CA GLN A 150 5.68 18.73 24.54
C GLN A 150 5.88 19.04 26.00
#